data_01d93edca24662bcce4270872fbf6350
#
_entry.id   01d93edca24662bcce4270872fbf6350
#
_cell.length_a   1.000
_cell.length_b   1.000
_cell.length_c   1.000
_cell.angle_alpha   90.00
_cell.angle_beta   90.00
_cell.angle_gamma   90.00
#
_symmetry.space_group_name_H-M   'P 1'
#
loop_
_entity.id
_entity.type
_entity.pdbx_description
1 polymer ?
#
loop_
_entity_poly.entity_id
_entity_poly.type
_entity_poly.pdbx_seq_one_letter_code
_entity_poly.pdbx_strand_id
1 'polypeptide(L)'
;ADNNITVYYINATKIAQEIGLGNRTNTILQSAFFRITEVIPVDLAVEQMKKFIVKSYGKKGEDVVSKNYQAVDRGSEYAKLAVDPAWSALEEEAKVLDNAPAFINDVVRPINSQDGDLLPVSVFKDNADGTWMNGTSKFEKRGVSAFVPKWNPETCIQCNKCALVCPHAAIRPYLLNADELAASPYTEETSLKAIGKGFEGLQFVQAVDVLDCLGCGNCVDVCPGKKGEKALEMKPLDGELAEQVKWDYCYNEVKSKQALVDIKANVKNSQFATPMFEFSGACSGCGETPYVKLISQLFGDRQIVANATGCSSIYSASVPSTPYTTNEKGHGPAWANSLFEDFCEFGLGMNLAYEKMRARLTVLVEEAAKCDCCGEEAKALYTAWLENKEDGVKSRELADQIKAMVENCENPLCKQIKELSQYLVKRSQWIIGGDGASYDIGFGGLDHVLASGKNVNILVIDT
;
A
#
# COMPACT_ATOMS: atom_id res chain seq x y z
N ALA A 1 -36.10 -2.00 13.90
CA ALA A 1 -37.50 -1.91 14.34
C ALA A 1 -37.64 -2.40 15.79
N ASP A 2 -37.23 -3.63 16.11
CA ASP A 2 -37.44 -4.27 17.42
C ASP A 2 -36.73 -3.55 18.58
N ASN A 3 -35.63 -2.90 18.34
CA ASN A 3 -34.85 -2.17 19.34
C ASN A 3 -35.27 -0.71 19.52
N ASN A 4 -36.32 -0.27 18.85
CA ASN A 4 -36.87 1.10 18.94
C ASN A 4 -35.81 2.18 18.60
N ILE A 5 -34.90 1.92 17.65
CA ILE A 5 -33.81 2.79 17.24
C ILE A 5 -34.34 3.88 16.29
N THR A 6 -33.99 5.13 16.52
CA THR A 6 -34.23 6.23 15.59
C THR A 6 -33.01 6.44 14.71
N VAL A 7 -33.19 6.39 13.38
CA VAL A 7 -32.13 6.60 12.40
C VAL A 7 -32.29 7.98 11.75
N TYR A 8 -31.23 8.75 11.75
CA TYR A 8 -31.13 10.02 11.02
C TYR A 8 -30.11 9.89 9.90
N TYR A 9 -30.34 10.59 8.81
CA TYR A 9 -29.39 10.64 7.69
C TYR A 9 -29.24 12.04 7.14
N ILE A 10 -28.05 12.34 6.58
CA ILE A 10 -27.71 13.62 5.93
C ILE A 10 -26.73 13.36 4.78
N ASN A 11 -26.97 13.95 3.61
CA ASN A 11 -26.01 13.89 2.51
C ASN A 11 -24.97 15.01 2.66
N ALA A 12 -24.05 14.80 3.61
CA ALA A 12 -23.00 15.76 3.92
C ALA A 12 -22.02 16.00 2.75
N THR A 13 -21.78 14.99 1.90
CA THR A 13 -20.94 15.13 0.70
C THR A 13 -21.55 16.11 -0.30
N LYS A 14 -22.85 15.98 -0.59
CA LYS A 14 -23.54 16.92 -1.48
C LYS A 14 -23.49 18.33 -0.93
N ILE A 15 -23.77 18.51 0.37
CA ILE A 15 -23.70 19.82 1.03
C ILE A 15 -22.29 20.41 0.92
N ALA A 16 -21.24 19.62 1.20
CA ALA A 16 -19.85 20.08 1.15
C ALA A 16 -19.46 20.56 -0.26
N GLN A 17 -19.90 19.86 -1.29
CA GLN A 17 -19.66 20.24 -2.69
C GLN A 17 -20.36 21.55 -3.06
N GLU A 18 -21.65 21.69 -2.71
CA GLU A 18 -22.45 22.89 -3.00
C GLU A 18 -21.88 24.15 -2.36
N ILE A 19 -21.29 24.04 -1.17
CA ILE A 19 -20.67 25.19 -0.48
C ILE A 19 -19.17 25.37 -0.80
N GLY A 20 -18.61 24.52 -1.68
CA GLY A 20 -17.22 24.62 -2.12
C GLY A 20 -16.19 24.13 -1.10
N LEU A 21 -16.55 23.18 -0.22
CA LEU A 21 -15.64 22.47 0.69
C LEU A 21 -15.14 21.12 0.13
N GLY A 22 -15.52 20.76 -1.11
CA GLY A 22 -15.15 19.49 -1.74
C GLY A 22 -15.67 18.29 -0.95
N ASN A 23 -14.77 17.42 -0.49
CA ASN A 23 -15.14 16.22 0.28
C ASN A 23 -15.07 16.42 1.81
N ARG A 24 -14.95 17.65 2.30
CA ARG A 24 -14.81 17.95 3.74
C ARG A 24 -16.17 18.00 4.42
N THR A 25 -16.60 16.89 4.98
CA THR A 25 -17.94 16.71 5.58
C THR A 25 -17.96 16.84 7.10
N ASN A 26 -16.80 16.83 7.76
CA ASN A 26 -16.68 16.75 9.22
C ASN A 26 -17.43 17.84 9.98
N THR A 27 -17.36 19.10 9.54
CA THR A 27 -18.06 20.23 10.18
C THR A 27 -19.58 20.10 10.07
N ILE A 28 -20.08 19.61 8.93
CA ILE A 28 -21.51 19.38 8.68
C ILE A 28 -22.03 18.27 9.61
N LEU A 29 -21.31 17.15 9.66
CA LEU A 29 -21.67 16.00 10.51
C LEU A 29 -21.59 16.34 12.00
N GLN A 30 -20.59 17.12 12.43
CA GLN A 30 -20.48 17.58 13.80
C GLN A 30 -21.66 18.49 14.20
N SER A 31 -22.08 19.38 13.30
CA SER A 31 -23.25 20.21 13.53
C SER A 31 -24.53 19.39 13.61
N ALA A 32 -24.70 18.40 12.72
CA ALA A 32 -25.84 17.49 12.77
C ALA A 32 -25.86 16.70 14.07
N PHE A 33 -24.70 16.19 14.53
CA PHE A 33 -24.58 15.48 15.80
C PHE A 33 -25.09 16.30 16.98
N PHE A 34 -24.61 17.54 17.17
CA PHE A 34 -25.03 18.39 18.27
C PHE A 34 -26.53 18.72 18.22
N ARG A 35 -27.09 18.87 17.02
CA ARG A 35 -28.52 19.16 16.83
C ARG A 35 -29.41 17.96 17.10
N ILE A 36 -28.93 16.75 16.85
CA ILE A 36 -29.70 15.51 17.07
C ILE A 36 -29.61 15.06 18.53
N THR A 37 -28.43 15.16 19.13
CA THR A 37 -28.18 14.60 20.47
C THR A 37 -28.47 15.60 21.60
N GLU A 38 -28.38 16.89 21.32
CA GLU A 38 -28.57 17.98 22.30
C GLU A 38 -27.75 17.79 23.59
N VAL A 39 -26.55 17.13 23.48
CA VAL A 39 -25.63 16.94 24.63
C VAL A 39 -25.20 18.27 25.27
N ILE A 40 -25.29 19.35 24.51
CA ILE A 40 -25.25 20.76 24.96
C ILE A 40 -26.31 21.52 24.21
N PRO A 41 -26.82 22.69 24.74
CA PRO A 41 -27.80 23.49 24.03
C PRO A 41 -27.35 23.82 22.59
N VAL A 42 -28.24 23.60 21.62
CA VAL A 42 -27.93 23.75 20.19
C VAL A 42 -27.33 25.11 19.84
N ASP A 43 -27.91 26.18 20.38
CA ASP A 43 -27.42 27.55 20.13
C ASP A 43 -25.99 27.75 20.64
N LEU A 44 -25.68 27.20 21.80
CA LEU A 44 -24.31 27.19 22.36
C LEU A 44 -23.35 26.39 21.50
N ALA A 45 -23.77 25.20 21.03
CA ALA A 45 -22.96 24.37 20.14
C ALA A 45 -22.61 25.14 18.85
N VAL A 46 -23.60 25.74 18.19
CA VAL A 46 -23.42 26.51 16.95
C VAL A 46 -22.50 27.70 17.18
N GLU A 47 -22.72 28.45 18.27
CA GLU A 47 -21.85 29.58 18.65
C GLU A 47 -20.39 29.15 18.82
N GLN A 48 -20.15 28.09 19.59
CA GLN A 48 -18.79 27.58 19.85
C GLN A 48 -18.15 27.04 18.59
N MET A 49 -18.86 26.28 17.76
CA MET A 49 -18.34 25.80 16.47
C MET A 49 -17.90 26.99 15.60
N LYS A 50 -18.72 28.02 15.44
CA LYS A 50 -18.38 29.22 14.65
C LYS A 50 -17.16 29.94 15.23
N LYS A 51 -17.06 30.03 16.54
CA LYS A 51 -15.92 30.66 17.24
C LYS A 51 -14.62 29.89 17.00
N PHE A 52 -14.66 28.54 17.08
CA PHE A 52 -13.49 27.68 16.78
C PHE A 52 -13.09 27.72 15.30
N ILE A 53 -14.05 27.86 14.38
CA ILE A 53 -13.78 28.05 12.95
C ILE A 53 -12.94 29.29 12.72
N VAL A 54 -13.29 30.43 13.35
CA VAL A 54 -12.48 31.66 13.26
C VAL A 54 -11.06 31.41 13.80
N LYS A 55 -10.94 30.75 14.95
CA LYS A 55 -9.64 30.45 15.56
C LYS A 55 -8.77 29.59 14.64
N SER A 56 -9.36 28.57 13.99
CA SER A 56 -8.62 27.58 13.17
C SER A 56 -8.36 28.07 11.75
N TYR A 57 -9.31 28.80 11.16
CA TYR A 57 -9.29 29.15 9.75
C TYR A 57 -9.24 30.65 9.46
N GLY A 58 -9.31 31.52 10.46
CA GLY A 58 -9.33 32.97 10.26
C GLY A 58 -8.14 33.50 9.46
N LYS A 59 -6.95 32.91 9.66
CA LYS A 59 -5.72 33.21 8.88
C LYS A 59 -5.78 32.76 7.41
N LYS A 60 -6.72 31.88 7.04
CA LYS A 60 -6.90 31.37 5.67
C LYS A 60 -7.83 32.22 4.81
N GLY A 61 -8.40 33.27 5.38
CA GLY A 61 -9.28 34.25 4.72
C GLY A 61 -10.77 34.05 5.00
N GLU A 62 -11.54 35.12 4.77
CA GLU A 62 -12.98 35.20 5.06
C GLU A 62 -13.82 34.21 4.25
N ASP A 63 -13.41 33.87 3.01
CA ASP A 63 -14.11 32.90 2.18
C ASP A 63 -14.12 31.49 2.84
N VAL A 64 -12.97 31.08 3.38
CA VAL A 64 -12.85 29.78 4.07
C VAL A 64 -13.71 29.75 5.35
N VAL A 65 -13.70 30.84 6.11
CA VAL A 65 -14.53 30.97 7.32
C VAL A 65 -16.03 30.95 6.97
N SER A 66 -16.44 31.66 5.94
CA SER A 66 -17.83 31.71 5.46
C SER A 66 -18.34 30.37 5.02
N LYS A 67 -17.56 29.62 4.23
CA LYS A 67 -17.90 28.25 3.81
C LYS A 67 -18.08 27.30 5.01
N ASN A 68 -17.22 27.39 6.01
CA ASN A 68 -17.34 26.59 7.22
C ASN A 68 -18.54 27.00 8.09
N TYR A 69 -18.93 28.29 8.11
CA TYR A 69 -20.17 28.74 8.75
C TYR A 69 -21.39 28.14 8.07
N GLN A 70 -21.42 28.15 6.72
CA GLN A 70 -22.50 27.49 5.96
C GLN A 70 -22.56 25.99 6.27
N ALA A 71 -21.40 25.32 6.46
CA ALA A 71 -21.37 23.92 6.86
C ALA A 71 -22.03 23.69 8.23
N VAL A 72 -21.77 24.58 9.20
CA VAL A 72 -22.44 24.51 10.53
C VAL A 72 -23.94 24.73 10.39
N ASP A 73 -24.36 25.71 9.61
CA ASP A 73 -25.78 26.06 9.47
C ASP A 73 -26.55 24.95 8.73
N ARG A 74 -25.98 24.40 7.65
CA ARG A 74 -26.55 23.31 6.85
C ARG A 74 -26.47 21.91 7.50
N GLY A 75 -25.78 21.77 8.61
CA GLY A 75 -25.86 20.58 9.45
C GLY A 75 -27.27 20.32 10.02
N SER A 76 -28.21 21.26 9.88
CA SER A 76 -29.65 21.07 10.19
C SER A 76 -30.45 20.33 9.10
N GLU A 77 -29.85 20.08 7.92
CA GLU A 77 -30.54 19.44 6.77
C GLU A 77 -30.62 17.91 6.88
N TYR A 78 -30.54 17.36 8.08
CA TYR A 78 -30.76 15.95 8.30
C TYR A 78 -32.24 15.57 8.24
N ALA A 79 -32.53 14.33 7.86
CA ALA A 79 -33.88 13.77 7.88
C ALA A 79 -33.94 12.53 8.78
N LYS A 80 -35.13 12.25 9.29
CA LYS A 80 -35.38 11.03 10.06
C LYS A 80 -35.87 9.94 9.12
N LEU A 81 -35.23 8.77 9.18
CA LEU A 81 -35.64 7.61 8.41
C LEU A 81 -36.90 7.00 9.05
N ALA A 82 -37.95 6.83 8.24
CA ALA A 82 -39.09 6.03 8.64
C ALA A 82 -38.70 4.54 8.53
N VAL A 83 -38.47 3.92 9.67
CA VAL A 83 -38.12 2.47 9.73
C VAL A 83 -39.41 1.66 9.59
N ASP A 84 -39.52 0.87 8.50
CA ASP A 84 -40.64 -0.03 8.29
C ASP A 84 -40.49 -1.24 9.25
N PRO A 85 -41.50 -1.55 10.08
CA PRO A 85 -41.48 -2.73 10.93
C PRO A 85 -41.24 -4.04 10.18
N ALA A 86 -41.65 -4.12 8.91
CA ALA A 86 -41.41 -5.30 8.08
C ALA A 86 -39.94 -5.61 7.83
N TRP A 87 -39.03 -4.65 8.01
CA TRP A 87 -37.60 -4.90 7.87
C TRP A 87 -37.01 -5.86 8.89
N SER A 88 -37.67 -6.05 10.04
CA SER A 88 -37.24 -7.04 11.03
C SER A 88 -37.45 -8.49 10.56
N ALA A 89 -38.28 -8.70 9.54
CA ALA A 89 -38.53 -10.01 8.94
C ALA A 89 -37.69 -10.29 7.68
N LEU A 90 -36.82 -9.33 7.26
CA LEU A 90 -35.91 -9.56 6.14
C LEU A 90 -34.84 -10.57 6.56
N GLU A 91 -34.64 -11.58 5.72
CA GLU A 91 -33.50 -12.50 5.88
C GLU A 91 -32.22 -11.76 5.61
N GLU A 92 -31.18 -12.05 6.40
CA GLU A 92 -29.84 -11.55 6.15
C GLU A 92 -29.33 -12.14 4.83
N GLU A 93 -28.94 -11.29 3.89
CA GLU A 93 -28.31 -11.76 2.66
C GLU A 93 -27.06 -12.55 3.00
N ALA A 94 -26.99 -13.80 2.54
CA ALA A 94 -25.79 -14.62 2.73
C ALA A 94 -24.58 -13.86 2.16
N LYS A 95 -23.56 -13.61 3.00
CA LYS A 95 -22.30 -13.02 2.54
C LYS A 95 -21.75 -13.93 1.44
N VAL A 96 -21.71 -13.44 0.20
CA VAL A 96 -21.06 -14.16 -0.89
C VAL A 96 -19.56 -14.17 -0.56
N LEU A 97 -19.05 -15.34 -0.15
CA LEU A 97 -17.62 -15.54 0.03
C LEU A 97 -17.00 -15.59 -1.37
N ASP A 98 -16.08 -14.70 -1.63
CA ASP A 98 -15.25 -14.73 -2.82
C ASP A 98 -14.18 -15.83 -2.69
N ASN A 99 -13.33 -16.01 -3.72
CA ASN A 99 -12.22 -16.95 -3.73
C ASN A 99 -11.01 -16.51 -2.89
N ALA A 100 -11.22 -15.66 -1.88
CA ALA A 100 -10.13 -15.26 -0.98
C ALA A 100 -9.60 -16.46 -0.17
N PRO A 101 -8.32 -16.48 0.20
CA PRO A 101 -7.76 -17.51 1.08
C PRO A 101 -8.56 -17.67 2.38
N ALA A 102 -8.58 -18.89 2.93
CA ALA A 102 -9.30 -19.18 4.18
C ALA A 102 -8.93 -18.22 5.31
N PHE A 103 -7.65 -17.89 5.46
CA PHE A 103 -7.18 -16.92 6.46
C PHE A 103 -7.87 -15.54 6.33
N ILE A 104 -8.13 -15.09 5.11
CA ILE A 104 -8.87 -13.83 4.89
C ILE A 104 -10.33 -13.97 5.35
N ASN A 105 -11.00 -15.04 4.96
CA ASN A 105 -12.40 -15.24 5.28
C ASN A 105 -12.63 -15.54 6.76
N ASP A 106 -11.76 -16.35 7.37
CA ASP A 106 -11.96 -16.91 8.69
C ASP A 106 -11.35 -16.05 9.82
N VAL A 107 -10.37 -15.19 9.48
CA VAL A 107 -9.65 -14.38 10.47
C VAL A 107 -9.72 -12.90 10.15
N VAL A 108 -9.24 -12.48 8.95
CA VAL A 108 -9.10 -11.06 8.62
C VAL A 108 -10.46 -10.35 8.56
N ARG A 109 -11.43 -10.92 7.86
CA ARG A 109 -12.78 -10.33 7.72
C ARG A 109 -13.54 -10.24 9.04
N PRO A 110 -13.58 -11.27 9.90
CA PRO A 110 -14.18 -11.14 11.23
C PRO A 110 -13.56 -10.04 12.07
N ILE A 111 -12.21 -9.93 12.08
CA ILE A 111 -11.53 -8.85 12.81
C ILE A 111 -11.91 -7.47 12.25
N ASN A 112 -11.92 -7.30 10.93
CA ASN A 112 -12.32 -6.05 10.28
C ASN A 112 -13.81 -5.70 10.52
N SER A 113 -14.66 -6.70 10.69
CA SER A 113 -16.08 -6.53 11.05
C SER A 113 -16.30 -6.27 12.55
N GLN A 114 -15.22 -6.18 13.34
CA GLN A 114 -15.23 -6.04 14.81
C GLN A 114 -15.82 -7.26 15.56
N ASP A 115 -15.83 -8.43 14.92
CA ASP A 115 -16.25 -9.72 15.49
C ASP A 115 -15.02 -10.55 15.94
N GLY A 116 -13.84 -9.94 16.02
CA GLY A 116 -12.59 -10.62 16.39
C GLY A 116 -12.63 -11.30 17.76
N ASP A 117 -13.40 -10.77 18.71
CA ASP A 117 -13.57 -11.37 20.05
C ASP A 117 -14.32 -12.73 20.02
N LEU A 118 -15.00 -13.03 18.91
CA LEU A 118 -15.67 -14.33 18.72
C LEU A 118 -14.70 -15.42 18.23
N LEU A 119 -13.49 -15.04 17.80
CA LEU A 119 -12.51 -15.98 17.31
C LEU A 119 -11.81 -16.69 18.47
N PRO A 120 -11.70 -18.04 18.42
CA PRO A 120 -10.93 -18.74 19.44
C PRO A 120 -9.43 -18.50 19.26
N VAL A 121 -8.67 -18.43 20.35
CA VAL A 121 -7.21 -18.20 20.33
C VAL A 121 -6.46 -19.18 19.40
N SER A 122 -6.99 -20.38 19.24
CA SER A 122 -6.40 -21.43 18.38
C SER A 122 -6.32 -21.06 16.90
N VAL A 123 -7.07 -20.05 16.41
CA VAL A 123 -6.94 -19.60 15.01
C VAL A 123 -5.57 -18.95 14.72
N PHE A 124 -4.89 -18.46 15.77
CA PHE A 124 -3.58 -17.81 15.68
C PHE A 124 -2.40 -18.77 15.92
N LYS A 125 -2.63 -20.08 16.05
CA LYS A 125 -1.56 -21.07 16.33
C LYS A 125 -0.42 -21.03 15.32
N ASP A 126 -0.74 -20.78 14.05
CA ASP A 126 0.23 -20.73 12.96
C ASP A 126 0.95 -19.36 12.88
N ASN A 127 0.54 -18.41 13.72
CA ASN A 127 1.13 -17.07 13.86
C ASN A 127 1.83 -16.89 15.23
N ALA A 128 2.10 -17.99 15.95
CA ALA A 128 2.65 -17.95 17.33
C ALA A 128 4.05 -17.32 17.40
N ASP A 129 4.78 -17.27 16.29
CA ASP A 129 6.07 -16.60 16.13
C ASP A 129 5.96 -15.11 15.78
N GLY A 130 4.75 -14.55 15.69
CA GLY A 130 4.47 -13.18 15.32
C GLY A 130 4.46 -12.91 13.80
N THR A 131 4.60 -13.93 12.95
CA THR A 131 4.45 -13.76 11.51
C THR A 131 2.99 -13.51 11.13
N TRP A 132 2.76 -12.75 10.07
CA TRP A 132 1.43 -12.42 9.56
C TRP A 132 1.41 -12.48 8.02
N MET A 133 0.25 -12.80 7.44
CA MET A 133 0.09 -12.88 6.00
C MET A 133 0.27 -11.52 5.34
N ASN A 134 1.16 -11.41 4.36
CA ASN A 134 1.33 -10.21 3.55
C ASN A 134 0.20 -10.04 2.52
N GLY A 135 -0.07 -8.78 2.11
CA GLY A 135 -1.00 -8.45 1.04
C GLY A 135 -2.47 -8.67 1.39
N THR A 136 -2.84 -8.65 2.68
CA THR A 136 -4.24 -8.81 3.10
C THR A 136 -5.11 -7.61 2.71
N SER A 137 -4.52 -6.41 2.61
CA SER A 137 -5.23 -5.16 2.26
C SER A 137 -5.96 -5.22 0.92
N LYS A 138 -5.46 -5.98 -0.06
CA LYS A 138 -6.08 -6.10 -1.39
C LYS A 138 -7.49 -6.73 -1.38
N PHE A 139 -7.83 -7.42 -0.30
CA PHE A 139 -9.14 -8.07 -0.15
C PHE A 139 -10.18 -7.20 0.55
N GLU A 140 -9.82 -5.98 0.97
CA GLU A 140 -10.75 -5.12 1.70
C GLU A 140 -11.78 -4.45 0.78
N LYS A 141 -11.36 -3.96 -0.38
CA LYS A 141 -12.24 -3.31 -1.37
C LYS A 141 -13.24 -2.37 -0.73
N ARG A 142 -12.72 -1.33 -0.06
CA ARG A 142 -13.47 -0.46 0.86
C ARG A 142 -14.57 0.35 0.18
N GLY A 143 -14.37 0.78 -1.08
CA GLY A 143 -15.38 1.52 -1.86
C GLY A 143 -15.82 2.85 -1.22
N VAL A 144 -14.96 3.52 -0.47
CA VAL A 144 -15.31 4.70 0.36
C VAL A 144 -15.24 6.03 -0.38
N SER A 145 -14.72 6.05 -1.59
CA SER A 145 -14.57 7.29 -2.34
C SER A 145 -15.87 7.70 -3.02
N ALA A 146 -16.25 8.97 -2.88
CA ALA A 146 -17.37 9.52 -3.64
C ALA A 146 -17.01 9.77 -5.12
N PHE A 147 -15.73 10.02 -5.42
CA PHE A 147 -15.21 10.30 -6.77
C PHE A 147 -13.92 9.55 -7.00
N VAL A 148 -13.77 8.98 -8.20
CA VAL A 148 -12.59 8.24 -8.64
C VAL A 148 -12.08 8.79 -9.97
N PRO A 149 -10.77 8.64 -10.28
CA PRO A 149 -10.23 9.14 -11.53
C PRO A 149 -10.63 8.23 -12.68
N LYS A 150 -11.23 8.82 -13.73
CA LYS A 150 -11.45 8.17 -15.02
C LYS A 150 -10.32 8.51 -15.96
N TRP A 151 -9.73 7.49 -16.61
CA TRP A 151 -8.66 7.66 -17.58
C TRP A 151 -9.19 7.86 -19.00
N ASN A 152 -8.62 8.87 -19.70
CA ASN A 152 -8.84 9.12 -21.13
C ASN A 152 -7.54 8.83 -21.89
N PRO A 153 -7.52 7.79 -22.78
CA PRO A 153 -6.34 7.46 -23.55
C PRO A 153 -5.93 8.56 -24.55
N GLU A 154 -6.86 9.30 -25.17
CA GLU A 154 -6.58 10.26 -26.22
C GLU A 154 -5.64 11.40 -25.78
N THR A 155 -5.76 11.80 -24.52
CA THR A 155 -4.97 12.89 -23.93
C THR A 155 -3.82 12.41 -23.05
N CYS A 156 -3.62 11.09 -22.92
CA CYS A 156 -2.54 10.51 -22.12
C CYS A 156 -1.21 10.50 -22.86
N ILE A 157 -0.14 10.93 -22.20
CA ILE A 157 1.24 10.92 -22.71
C ILE A 157 2.11 9.81 -22.11
N GLN A 158 1.55 8.88 -21.36
CA GLN A 158 2.22 7.73 -20.73
C GLN A 158 3.38 8.11 -19.81
N CYS A 159 3.27 9.22 -19.07
CA CYS A 159 4.35 9.68 -18.19
C CYS A 159 4.39 8.98 -16.82
N ASN A 160 3.36 8.26 -16.44
CA ASN A 160 3.18 7.52 -15.18
C ASN A 160 3.25 8.37 -13.89
N LYS A 161 3.17 9.70 -13.97
CA LYS A 161 3.17 10.57 -12.79
C LYS A 161 1.97 10.29 -11.87
N CYS A 162 0.81 9.94 -12.44
CA CYS A 162 -0.38 9.56 -11.69
C CYS A 162 -0.15 8.32 -10.82
N ALA A 163 0.54 7.31 -11.35
CA ALA A 163 0.90 6.11 -10.59
C ALA A 163 1.93 6.44 -9.49
N LEU A 164 2.93 7.30 -9.80
CA LEU A 164 3.97 7.69 -8.84
C LEU A 164 3.37 8.32 -7.59
N VAL A 165 2.46 9.29 -7.74
CA VAL A 165 1.92 10.05 -6.61
C VAL A 165 0.75 9.37 -5.90
N CYS A 166 0.24 8.25 -6.42
CA CYS A 166 -0.88 7.56 -5.78
C CYS A 166 -0.45 6.96 -4.44
N PRO A 167 -1.04 7.40 -3.30
CA PRO A 167 -0.68 6.92 -1.98
C PRO A 167 -1.02 5.44 -1.76
N HIS A 168 -2.00 4.92 -2.50
CA HIS A 168 -2.57 3.59 -2.28
C HIS A 168 -2.25 2.61 -3.41
N ALA A 169 -1.42 3.01 -4.38
CA ALA A 169 -1.12 2.22 -5.58
C ALA A 169 -2.38 1.77 -6.37
N ALA A 170 -3.48 2.51 -6.23
CA ALA A 170 -4.77 2.22 -6.85
C ALA A 170 -4.88 2.69 -8.32
N ILE A 171 -3.84 3.27 -8.89
CA ILE A 171 -3.74 3.60 -10.32
C ILE A 171 -2.38 3.14 -10.84
N ARG A 172 -2.37 2.29 -11.86
CA ARG A 172 -1.15 1.64 -12.36
C ARG A 172 -1.12 1.55 -13.88
N PRO A 173 0.07 1.75 -14.50
CA PRO A 173 0.27 1.45 -15.91
C PRO A 173 0.46 -0.06 -16.11
N TYR A 174 -0.16 -0.58 -17.15
CA TYR A 174 0.06 -1.94 -17.63
C TYR A 174 0.44 -1.95 -19.10
N LEU A 175 1.25 -2.94 -19.47
CA LEU A 175 1.65 -3.21 -20.84
C LEU A 175 1.08 -4.58 -21.23
N LEU A 176 0.20 -4.59 -22.24
CA LEU A 176 -0.49 -5.78 -22.71
C LEU A 176 0.10 -6.22 -24.03
N ASN A 177 0.42 -7.51 -24.18
CA ASN A 177 0.69 -8.11 -25.47
C ASN A 177 -0.63 -8.38 -26.23
N ALA A 178 -0.55 -8.90 -27.44
CA ALA A 178 -1.74 -9.13 -28.28
C ALA A 178 -2.73 -10.12 -27.64
N ASP A 179 -2.25 -11.18 -27.01
CA ASP A 179 -3.10 -12.19 -26.37
C ASP A 179 -3.76 -11.63 -25.10
N GLU A 180 -2.99 -10.91 -24.27
CA GLU A 180 -3.50 -10.22 -23.09
C GLU A 180 -4.54 -9.16 -23.45
N LEU A 181 -4.33 -8.40 -24.56
CA LEU A 181 -5.31 -7.44 -25.03
C LEU A 181 -6.59 -8.11 -25.52
N ALA A 182 -6.46 -9.18 -26.30
CA ALA A 182 -7.61 -9.90 -26.84
C ALA A 182 -8.49 -10.53 -25.76
N ALA A 183 -7.91 -10.94 -24.64
CA ALA A 183 -8.62 -11.48 -23.49
C ALA A 183 -9.13 -10.40 -22.52
N SER A 184 -8.69 -9.14 -22.67
CA SER A 184 -8.99 -8.05 -21.76
C SER A 184 -10.32 -7.37 -22.04
N PRO A 185 -10.88 -6.61 -21.08
CA PRO A 185 -11.99 -5.69 -21.33
C PRO A 185 -11.56 -4.40 -22.05
N TYR A 186 -10.30 -4.28 -22.46
CA TYR A 186 -9.78 -3.18 -23.28
C TYR A 186 -9.84 -3.52 -24.77
N THR A 187 -9.86 -2.48 -25.62
CA THR A 187 -9.75 -2.57 -27.08
C THR A 187 -8.57 -1.72 -27.56
N GLU A 188 -8.25 -1.78 -28.85
CA GLU A 188 -7.27 -0.86 -29.45
C GLU A 188 -7.68 0.61 -29.30
N GLU A 189 -9.00 0.91 -29.30
CA GLU A 189 -9.55 2.27 -29.14
C GLU A 189 -9.47 2.76 -27.68
N THR A 190 -9.51 1.84 -26.70
CA THR A 190 -9.45 2.15 -25.27
C THR A 190 -8.08 1.89 -24.67
N SER A 191 -7.07 1.65 -25.50
CA SER A 191 -5.65 1.49 -25.13
C SER A 191 -4.78 2.40 -26.00
N LEU A 192 -3.49 2.44 -25.75
CA LEU A 192 -2.51 3.21 -26.52
C LEU A 192 -1.36 2.31 -26.96
N LYS A 193 -0.79 2.54 -28.13
CA LYS A 193 0.51 1.95 -28.47
C LYS A 193 1.53 2.36 -27.41
N ALA A 194 2.21 1.39 -26.82
CA ALA A 194 3.18 1.67 -25.78
C ALA A 194 4.39 2.45 -26.31
N ILE A 195 4.82 3.48 -25.59
CA ILE A 195 5.95 4.33 -25.96
C ILE A 195 7.15 3.97 -25.07
N GLY A 196 8.18 3.38 -25.66
CA GLY A 196 9.42 3.03 -24.97
C GLY A 196 10.24 2.03 -25.76
N LYS A 197 11.56 2.00 -25.53
CA LYS A 197 12.44 0.98 -26.12
C LYS A 197 12.10 -0.37 -25.50
N GLY A 198 11.89 -1.37 -26.32
CA GLY A 198 11.48 -2.72 -25.88
C GLY A 198 9.98 -2.89 -25.66
N PHE A 199 9.16 -1.91 -26.05
CA PHE A 199 7.68 -1.96 -25.97
C PHE A 199 7.01 -2.18 -27.32
N GLU A 200 7.78 -2.52 -28.33
CA GLU A 200 7.28 -2.75 -29.69
C GLU A 200 6.20 -3.86 -29.68
N GLY A 201 5.03 -3.56 -30.23
CA GLY A 201 3.89 -4.48 -30.27
C GLY A 201 3.05 -4.55 -29.00
N LEU A 202 3.41 -3.80 -27.93
CA LEU A 202 2.62 -3.74 -26.72
C LEU A 202 1.61 -2.59 -26.74
N GLN A 203 0.51 -2.79 -26.04
CA GLN A 203 -0.50 -1.75 -25.74
C GLN A 203 -0.34 -1.29 -24.30
N PHE A 204 -0.47 0.02 -24.08
CA PHE A 204 -0.44 0.66 -22.77
C PHE A 204 -1.85 0.98 -22.30
N VAL A 205 -2.15 0.66 -21.05
CA VAL A 205 -3.37 1.08 -20.36
C VAL A 205 -3.03 1.64 -18.98
N GLN A 206 -3.88 2.53 -18.47
CA GLN A 206 -3.81 3.04 -17.11
C GLN A 206 -5.04 2.52 -16.37
N ALA A 207 -4.87 1.45 -15.61
CA ALA A 207 -5.96 0.84 -14.83
C ALA A 207 -6.12 1.53 -13.47
N VAL A 208 -7.37 1.61 -13.01
CA VAL A 208 -7.74 2.21 -11.72
C VAL A 208 -8.53 1.22 -10.88
N ASP A 209 -8.06 0.94 -9.68
CA ASP A 209 -8.82 0.25 -8.64
C ASP A 209 -9.79 1.25 -8.00
N VAL A 210 -11.02 1.26 -8.47
CA VAL A 210 -12.01 2.24 -8.00
C VAL A 210 -12.52 1.95 -6.60
N LEU A 211 -12.42 0.69 -6.14
CA LEU A 211 -12.85 0.28 -4.80
C LEU A 211 -11.77 0.54 -3.74
N ASP A 212 -10.49 0.55 -4.10
CA ASP A 212 -9.38 0.89 -3.19
C ASP A 212 -8.86 2.33 -3.39
N CYS A 213 -9.44 3.08 -4.31
CA CYS A 213 -9.18 4.50 -4.49
C CYS A 213 -9.83 5.32 -3.37
N LEU A 214 -9.08 6.22 -2.71
CA LEU A 214 -9.60 7.11 -1.68
C LEU A 214 -9.98 8.53 -2.18
N GLY A 215 -10.03 8.74 -3.50
CA GLY A 215 -10.58 9.95 -4.12
C GLY A 215 -9.81 11.25 -3.85
N CYS A 216 -8.52 11.19 -3.53
CA CYS A 216 -7.72 12.35 -3.15
C CYS A 216 -7.48 13.37 -4.29
N GLY A 217 -7.57 12.95 -5.56
CA GLY A 217 -7.35 13.81 -6.71
C GLY A 217 -5.89 14.03 -7.12
N ASN A 218 -4.89 13.61 -6.31
CA ASN A 218 -3.46 13.85 -6.60
C ASN A 218 -3.03 13.42 -8.01
N CYS A 219 -3.56 12.31 -8.51
CA CYS A 219 -3.27 11.80 -9.86
C CYS A 219 -3.78 12.74 -10.95
N VAL A 220 -4.93 13.38 -10.73
CA VAL A 220 -5.50 14.39 -11.63
C VAL A 220 -4.68 15.68 -11.57
N ASP A 221 -4.27 16.10 -10.36
CA ASP A 221 -3.53 17.35 -10.17
C ASP A 221 -2.18 17.34 -10.88
N VAL A 222 -1.42 16.23 -10.79
CA VAL A 222 -0.10 16.10 -11.42
C VAL A 222 -0.16 15.72 -12.91
N CYS A 223 -1.35 15.43 -13.44
CA CYS A 223 -1.48 15.01 -14.82
C CYS A 223 -1.23 16.19 -15.78
N PRO A 224 -0.16 16.14 -16.61
CA PRO A 224 0.10 17.21 -17.58
C PRO A 224 -0.81 17.12 -18.79
N GLY A 225 -1.30 15.92 -19.09
CA GLY A 225 -2.08 15.64 -20.30
C GLY A 225 -1.37 15.99 -21.59
N LYS A 226 -2.13 16.03 -22.67
CA LYS A 226 -1.66 16.42 -24.01
C LYS A 226 -2.13 17.84 -24.33
N LYS A 227 -1.23 18.73 -24.65
CA LYS A 227 -1.53 20.15 -24.92
C LYS A 227 -2.29 20.87 -23.78
N GLY A 228 -2.09 20.44 -22.54
CA GLY A 228 -2.74 21.02 -21.36
C GLY A 228 -4.11 20.40 -21.02
N GLU A 229 -4.61 19.49 -21.82
CA GLU A 229 -5.83 18.73 -21.54
C GLU A 229 -5.46 17.48 -20.74
N LYS A 230 -5.95 17.39 -19.49
CA LYS A 230 -5.63 16.29 -18.58
C LYS A 230 -6.19 14.96 -19.07
N ALA A 231 -5.44 13.89 -18.86
CA ALA A 231 -5.86 12.53 -19.20
C ALA A 231 -6.66 11.86 -18.07
N LEU A 232 -6.88 12.55 -16.96
CA LEU A 232 -7.62 12.06 -15.81
C LEU A 232 -8.61 13.12 -15.35
N GLU A 233 -9.83 12.67 -15.06
CA GLU A 233 -10.91 13.49 -14.51
C GLU A 233 -11.59 12.74 -13.37
N MET A 234 -11.91 13.42 -12.26
CA MET A 234 -12.68 12.81 -11.17
C MET A 234 -14.15 12.66 -11.56
N LYS A 235 -14.66 11.44 -11.49
CA LYS A 235 -16.06 11.07 -11.76
C LYS A 235 -16.70 10.41 -10.55
N PRO A 236 -18.03 10.52 -10.36
CA PRO A 236 -18.74 9.79 -9.30
C PRO A 236 -18.49 8.29 -9.40
N LEU A 237 -18.19 7.64 -8.26
CA LEU A 237 -17.87 6.21 -8.19
C LEU A 237 -18.98 5.33 -8.82
N ASP A 238 -20.24 5.64 -8.56
CA ASP A 238 -21.38 4.85 -9.05
C ASP A 238 -21.40 4.69 -10.57
N GLY A 239 -20.87 5.67 -11.28
CA GLY A 239 -20.76 5.65 -12.75
C GLY A 239 -19.52 4.91 -13.28
N GLU A 240 -18.55 4.59 -12.41
CA GLU A 240 -17.23 4.08 -12.82
C GLU A 240 -16.95 2.67 -12.27
N LEU A 241 -17.93 1.98 -11.69
CA LEU A 241 -17.77 0.61 -11.15
C LEU A 241 -17.31 -0.40 -12.23
N ALA A 242 -17.61 -0.16 -13.49
CA ALA A 242 -17.12 -0.99 -14.59
C ALA A 242 -15.59 -0.96 -14.74
N GLU A 243 -14.92 0.09 -14.28
CA GLU A 243 -13.44 0.18 -14.31
C GLU A 243 -12.80 -0.84 -13.35
N GLN A 244 -13.52 -1.31 -12.30
CA GLN A 244 -13.03 -2.37 -11.44
C GLN A 244 -12.77 -3.67 -12.22
N VAL A 245 -13.63 -4.03 -13.16
CA VAL A 245 -13.43 -5.22 -14.01
C VAL A 245 -12.13 -5.12 -14.83
N LYS A 246 -11.83 -3.92 -15.35
CA LYS A 246 -10.57 -3.66 -16.07
C LYS A 246 -9.36 -3.76 -15.16
N TRP A 247 -9.47 -3.23 -13.95
CA TRP A 247 -8.43 -3.35 -12.94
C TRP A 247 -8.19 -4.80 -12.55
N ASP A 248 -9.25 -5.54 -12.21
CA ASP A 248 -9.15 -6.93 -11.76
C ASP A 248 -8.49 -7.82 -12.83
N TYR A 249 -8.81 -7.61 -14.11
CA TYR A 249 -8.14 -8.27 -15.20
C TYR A 249 -6.64 -7.93 -15.23
N CYS A 250 -6.30 -6.65 -15.24
CA CYS A 250 -4.90 -6.22 -15.29
C CYS A 250 -4.10 -6.73 -14.09
N TYR A 251 -4.68 -6.69 -12.90
CA TYR A 251 -4.02 -7.07 -11.66
C TYR A 251 -3.77 -8.58 -11.57
N ASN A 252 -4.72 -9.41 -12.01
CA ASN A 252 -4.65 -10.86 -11.85
C ASN A 252 -4.02 -11.58 -13.05
N GLU A 253 -4.27 -11.09 -14.29
CA GLU A 253 -3.95 -11.84 -15.51
C GLU A 253 -2.75 -11.27 -16.28
N VAL A 254 -2.52 -9.94 -16.24
CA VAL A 254 -1.43 -9.33 -17.01
C VAL A 254 -0.09 -9.53 -16.31
N LYS A 255 0.82 -10.21 -16.99
CA LYS A 255 2.17 -10.48 -16.47
C LYS A 255 3.04 -9.21 -16.43
N SER A 256 3.85 -9.08 -15.40
CA SER A 256 4.78 -7.95 -15.25
C SER A 256 5.74 -7.86 -16.42
N LYS A 257 5.87 -6.67 -16.99
CA LYS A 257 6.82 -6.35 -18.06
C LYS A 257 8.00 -5.51 -17.55
N GLN A 258 8.21 -5.46 -16.23
CA GLN A 258 9.31 -4.65 -15.64
C GLN A 258 10.70 -5.05 -16.13
N ALA A 259 10.89 -6.29 -16.57
CA ALA A 259 12.16 -6.76 -17.14
C ALA A 259 12.51 -6.12 -18.49
N LEU A 260 11.56 -5.48 -19.17
CA LEU A 260 11.79 -4.80 -20.44
C LEU A 260 12.43 -3.43 -20.26
N VAL A 261 12.49 -2.90 -19.04
CA VAL A 261 13.01 -1.55 -18.77
C VAL A 261 13.98 -1.55 -17.60
N ASP A 262 14.89 -0.58 -17.61
CA ASP A 262 15.63 -0.23 -16.40
C ASP A 262 14.72 0.63 -15.50
N ILE A 263 14.17 -0.01 -14.45
CA ILE A 263 13.25 0.63 -13.50
C ILE A 263 13.89 1.74 -12.68
N LYS A 264 15.24 1.84 -12.69
CA LYS A 264 15.99 2.87 -11.97
C LYS A 264 16.37 4.07 -12.86
N ALA A 265 16.14 3.98 -14.16
CA ALA A 265 16.56 5.01 -15.10
C ALA A 265 15.77 6.32 -14.98
N ASN A 266 14.48 6.25 -14.71
CA ASN A 266 13.60 7.41 -14.57
C ASN A 266 12.26 7.06 -13.92
N VAL A 267 11.49 8.10 -13.57
CA VAL A 267 10.17 7.98 -12.93
C VAL A 267 9.19 7.13 -13.75
N LYS A 268 9.12 7.34 -15.08
CA LYS A 268 8.21 6.56 -15.93
C LYS A 268 8.48 5.07 -15.83
N ASN A 269 9.73 4.68 -15.91
CA ASN A 269 10.17 3.30 -15.91
C ASN A 269 9.94 2.64 -14.54
N SER A 270 10.18 3.37 -13.44
CA SER A 270 9.99 2.83 -12.08
C SER A 270 8.56 2.37 -11.83
N GLN A 271 7.57 2.99 -12.49
CA GLN A 271 6.17 2.67 -12.27
C GLN A 271 5.68 1.41 -13.03
N PHE A 272 6.49 0.83 -13.91
CA PHE A 272 6.24 -0.51 -14.46
C PHE A 272 6.69 -1.63 -13.51
N ALA A 273 7.47 -1.31 -12.47
CA ALA A 273 7.76 -2.26 -11.41
C ALA A 273 6.52 -2.49 -10.53
N THR A 274 6.27 -3.75 -10.16
CA THR A 274 5.16 -4.12 -9.28
C THR A 274 5.32 -3.42 -7.92
N PRO A 275 4.34 -2.62 -7.47
CA PRO A 275 4.34 -2.10 -6.11
C PRO A 275 4.21 -3.26 -5.12
N MET A 276 5.11 -3.33 -4.14
CA MET A 276 5.01 -4.31 -3.06
C MET A 276 4.57 -3.64 -1.75
N PHE A 277 3.91 -2.51 -1.87
CA PHE A 277 3.19 -1.77 -0.84
C PHE A 277 1.95 -1.16 -1.50
N GLU A 278 0.76 -1.61 -1.11
CA GLU A 278 -0.50 -1.27 -1.79
C GLU A 278 -1.70 -1.26 -0.84
N PHE A 279 -2.70 -0.46 -1.14
CA PHE A 279 -3.99 -0.39 -0.44
C PHE A 279 -3.86 -0.24 1.08
N SER A 280 -2.89 0.56 1.53
CA SER A 280 -2.66 0.81 2.95
C SER A 280 -3.81 1.57 3.61
N GLY A 281 -3.87 1.53 4.95
CA GLY A 281 -4.79 2.31 5.76
C GLY A 281 -4.43 3.79 5.90
N ALA A 282 -3.53 4.32 5.06
CA ALA A 282 -3.12 5.72 5.08
C ALA A 282 -4.27 6.66 4.67
N CYS A 283 -4.16 7.92 5.08
CA CYS A 283 -5.13 8.97 4.74
C CYS A 283 -5.28 9.17 3.23
N SER A 284 -6.45 9.66 2.81
CA SER A 284 -6.66 10.15 1.45
C SER A 284 -5.67 11.28 1.14
N GLY A 285 -4.83 11.10 0.11
CA GLY A 285 -3.80 12.08 -0.24
C GLY A 285 -2.55 12.06 0.63
N CYS A 286 -2.30 10.98 1.36
CA CYS A 286 -1.09 10.82 2.19
C CYS A 286 0.17 11.18 1.39
N GLY A 287 1.04 12.03 1.97
CA GLY A 287 2.29 12.45 1.37
C GLY A 287 3.45 11.47 1.60
N GLU A 288 3.31 10.51 2.50
CA GLU A 288 4.36 9.57 2.92
C GLU A 288 4.40 8.30 2.07
N THR A 289 3.24 7.67 1.88
CA THR A 289 3.13 6.34 1.26
C THR A 289 3.62 6.26 -0.19
N PRO A 290 3.60 7.32 -1.03
CA PRO A 290 4.23 7.27 -2.35
C PRO A 290 5.72 6.96 -2.31
N TYR A 291 6.45 7.42 -1.29
CA TYR A 291 7.87 7.12 -1.09
C TYR A 291 8.08 5.67 -0.66
N VAL A 292 7.29 5.18 0.29
CA VAL A 292 7.33 3.77 0.74
C VAL A 292 7.03 2.83 -0.42
N LYS A 293 6.01 3.15 -1.21
CA LYS A 293 5.67 2.42 -2.44
C LYS A 293 6.84 2.39 -3.42
N LEU A 294 7.45 3.55 -3.73
CA LEU A 294 8.56 3.63 -4.67
C LEU A 294 9.76 2.78 -4.20
N ILE A 295 10.10 2.83 -2.92
CA ILE A 295 11.15 2.00 -2.34
C ILE A 295 10.80 0.52 -2.50
N SER A 296 9.55 0.12 -2.27
CA SER A 296 9.10 -1.26 -2.47
C SER A 296 9.17 -1.71 -3.93
N GLN A 297 8.96 -0.80 -4.89
CA GLN A 297 9.12 -1.07 -6.32
C GLN A 297 10.58 -1.32 -6.71
N LEU A 298 11.51 -0.57 -6.10
CA LEU A 298 12.94 -0.62 -6.45
C LEU A 298 13.72 -1.70 -5.71
N PHE A 299 13.29 -2.07 -4.50
CA PHE A 299 14.03 -2.93 -3.58
C PHE A 299 13.20 -4.04 -2.92
N GLY A 300 11.88 -4.04 -3.10
CA GLY A 300 10.93 -4.83 -2.33
C GLY A 300 11.19 -6.33 -2.34
N ASP A 301 11.71 -6.89 -3.44
CA ASP A 301 12.06 -8.32 -3.56
C ASP A 301 13.10 -8.80 -2.52
N ARG A 302 13.87 -7.88 -1.93
CA ARG A 302 14.95 -8.15 -0.99
C ARG A 302 15.01 -7.13 0.17
N GLN A 303 13.94 -6.37 0.37
CA GLN A 303 13.84 -5.33 1.38
C GLN A 303 13.58 -5.91 2.78
N ILE A 304 14.26 -5.35 3.78
CA ILE A 304 13.92 -5.52 5.21
C ILE A 304 13.64 -4.14 5.77
N VAL A 305 12.53 -3.99 6.47
CA VAL A 305 12.08 -2.72 7.05
C VAL A 305 12.04 -2.84 8.56
N ALA A 306 12.78 -1.95 9.25
CA ALA A 306 12.62 -1.64 10.65
C ALA A 306 11.88 -0.31 10.76
N ASN A 307 10.70 -0.29 11.39
CA ASN A 307 9.81 0.87 11.40
C ASN A 307 9.68 1.43 12.82
N ALA A 308 9.71 2.75 12.97
CA ALA A 308 9.33 3.42 14.21
C ALA A 308 7.81 3.43 14.37
N THR A 309 7.32 3.39 15.62
CA THR A 309 5.89 3.62 15.90
C THR A 309 5.50 5.04 15.47
N GLY A 310 4.38 5.17 14.79
CA GLY A 310 3.85 6.43 14.23
C GLY A 310 2.94 6.16 13.05
N CYS A 311 2.70 7.17 12.17
CA CYS A 311 1.89 6.98 10.96
C CYS A 311 2.42 5.84 10.10
N SER A 312 3.74 5.79 9.88
CA SER A 312 4.37 4.79 9.01
C SER A 312 4.20 3.35 9.52
N SER A 313 4.14 3.12 10.83
CA SER A 313 3.85 1.79 11.39
C SER A 313 2.35 1.47 11.28
N ILE A 314 1.49 2.44 11.55
CA ILE A 314 0.04 2.22 11.55
C ILE A 314 -0.47 1.90 10.16
N TYR A 315 -0.08 2.65 9.13
CA TYR A 315 -0.53 2.33 7.77
C TYR A 315 0.18 1.10 7.17
N SER A 316 1.32 0.68 7.72
CA SER A 316 2.08 -0.48 7.22
C SER A 316 1.61 -1.82 7.79
N ALA A 317 1.03 -1.84 8.99
CA ALA A 317 0.60 -3.08 9.64
C ALA A 317 -0.45 -2.82 10.74
N SER A 318 -1.54 -2.17 10.39
CA SER A 318 -2.73 -2.20 11.23
C SER A 318 -3.40 -3.56 11.06
N VAL A 319 -2.81 -4.58 11.69
CA VAL A 319 -3.38 -5.93 11.61
C VAL A 319 -4.89 -5.89 11.90
N PRO A 320 -5.68 -6.60 11.11
CA PRO A 320 -5.31 -7.66 10.19
C PRO A 320 -4.88 -7.19 8.79
N SER A 321 -4.87 -5.89 8.51
CA SER A 321 -4.52 -5.32 7.21
C SER A 321 -3.01 -5.17 7.05
N THR A 322 -2.44 -5.80 6.02
CA THR A 322 -1.02 -5.72 5.68
C THR A 322 -0.86 -5.28 4.23
N PRO A 323 -0.40 -4.04 3.97
CA PRO A 323 -0.22 -3.51 2.63
C PRO A 323 1.05 -4.00 1.92
N TYR A 324 2.06 -4.46 2.67
CA TYR A 324 3.22 -5.11 2.06
C TYR A 324 2.80 -6.43 1.42
N THR A 325 3.21 -6.63 0.16
CA THR A 325 2.84 -7.79 -0.65
C THR A 325 4.06 -8.38 -1.36
N THR A 326 3.86 -9.38 -2.19
CA THR A 326 4.91 -10.07 -2.93
C THR A 326 4.75 -9.88 -4.44
N ASN A 327 5.86 -10.05 -5.16
CA ASN A 327 5.84 -10.15 -6.62
C ASN A 327 5.37 -11.54 -7.09
N GLU A 328 5.30 -11.75 -8.41
CA GLU A 328 4.90 -13.01 -9.05
C GLU A 328 5.75 -14.22 -8.64
N LYS A 329 6.96 -14.01 -8.10
CA LYS A 329 7.86 -15.06 -7.60
C LYS A 329 7.71 -15.31 -6.10
N GLY A 330 6.76 -14.67 -5.44
CA GLY A 330 6.56 -14.78 -3.99
C GLY A 330 7.59 -14.02 -3.15
N HIS A 331 8.40 -13.14 -3.75
CA HIS A 331 9.35 -12.32 -3.03
C HIS A 331 8.75 -10.96 -2.67
N GLY A 332 8.95 -10.49 -1.45
CA GLY A 332 8.48 -9.20 -0.97
C GLY A 332 9.22 -8.72 0.27
N PRO A 333 8.87 -7.52 0.76
CA PRO A 333 9.47 -6.96 1.96
C PRO A 333 9.19 -7.79 3.21
N ALA A 334 10.19 -7.88 4.09
CA ALA A 334 9.98 -8.26 5.48
C ALA A 334 9.90 -6.98 6.32
N TRP A 335 8.88 -6.87 7.17
CA TRP A 335 8.61 -5.67 7.95
C TRP A 335 8.49 -6.03 9.43
N ALA A 336 9.08 -5.21 10.28
CA ALA A 336 8.91 -5.29 11.72
C ALA A 336 8.84 -3.88 12.31
N ASN A 337 8.00 -3.71 13.34
CA ASN A 337 7.88 -2.47 14.08
C ASN A 337 8.77 -2.48 15.32
N SER A 338 9.25 -1.31 15.68
CA SER A 338 9.93 -1.03 16.94
C SER A 338 9.20 0.04 17.73
N LEU A 339 9.73 0.43 18.88
CA LEU A 339 9.23 1.57 19.62
C LEU A 339 9.54 2.88 18.89
N PHE A 340 8.91 3.96 19.33
CA PHE A 340 9.09 5.29 18.76
C PHE A 340 10.54 5.79 18.91
N GLU A 341 11.18 5.46 20.01
CA GLU A 341 12.50 5.97 20.42
C GLU A 341 13.69 5.12 19.98
N ASP A 342 13.52 3.82 19.63
CA ASP A 342 14.62 2.87 19.43
C ASP A 342 14.73 2.28 18.01
N PHE A 343 14.00 2.81 17.06
CA PHE A 343 13.88 2.24 15.71
C PHE A 343 15.21 2.17 14.93
N CYS A 344 16.12 3.11 15.19
CA CYS A 344 17.44 3.12 14.55
C CYS A 344 18.32 1.99 15.09
N GLU A 345 18.35 1.81 16.40
CA GLU A 345 19.08 0.74 17.08
C GLU A 345 18.54 -0.63 16.71
N PHE A 346 17.19 -0.76 16.63
CA PHE A 346 16.53 -1.97 16.20
C PHE A 346 16.92 -2.33 14.75
N GLY A 347 16.84 -1.36 13.84
CA GLY A 347 17.22 -1.57 12.45
C GLY A 347 18.71 -1.87 12.25
N LEU A 348 19.59 -1.23 13.03
CA LEU A 348 21.02 -1.55 13.07
C LEU A 348 21.24 -2.99 13.57
N GLY A 349 20.55 -3.37 14.64
CA GLY A 349 20.61 -4.73 15.21
C GLY A 349 20.20 -5.79 14.18
N MET A 350 19.11 -5.58 13.45
CA MET A 350 18.67 -6.45 12.37
C MET A 350 19.75 -6.59 11.29
N ASN A 351 20.37 -5.49 10.88
CA ASN A 351 21.44 -5.50 9.88
C ASN A 351 22.65 -6.28 10.36
N LEU A 352 23.09 -6.04 11.60
CA LEU A 352 24.25 -6.74 12.19
C LEU A 352 24.01 -8.24 12.32
N ALA A 353 22.81 -8.64 12.74
CA ALA A 353 22.43 -10.06 12.81
C ALA A 353 22.49 -10.71 11.42
N TYR A 354 21.91 -10.03 10.43
CA TYR A 354 21.91 -10.51 9.04
C TYR A 354 23.34 -10.62 8.48
N GLU A 355 24.18 -9.60 8.68
CA GLU A 355 25.59 -9.60 8.27
C GLU A 355 26.37 -10.78 8.89
N LYS A 356 26.16 -11.07 10.18
CA LYS A 356 26.83 -12.18 10.87
C LYS A 356 26.41 -13.54 10.35
N MET A 357 25.11 -13.75 10.14
CA MET A 357 24.60 -15.01 9.58
C MET A 357 25.08 -15.19 8.14
N ARG A 358 25.12 -14.12 7.36
CA ARG A 358 25.66 -14.13 5.99
C ARG A 358 27.17 -14.43 5.97
N ALA A 359 27.94 -13.86 6.90
CA ALA A 359 29.37 -14.19 7.03
C ALA A 359 29.57 -15.67 7.34
N ARG A 360 28.78 -16.26 8.25
CA ARG A 360 28.79 -17.70 8.53
C ARG A 360 28.48 -18.53 7.28
N LEU A 361 27.45 -18.15 6.54
CA LEU A 361 27.11 -18.81 5.28
C LEU A 361 28.26 -18.70 4.26
N THR A 362 28.92 -17.53 4.18
CA THR A 362 30.04 -17.33 3.25
C THR A 362 31.16 -18.34 3.49
N VAL A 363 31.52 -18.62 4.74
CA VAL A 363 32.54 -19.65 5.07
C VAL A 363 32.12 -21.02 4.56
N LEU A 364 30.86 -21.43 4.79
CA LEU A 364 30.35 -22.70 4.30
C LEU A 364 30.38 -22.80 2.76
N VAL A 365 30.03 -21.73 2.06
CA VAL A 365 30.07 -21.70 0.60
C VAL A 365 31.50 -21.71 0.08
N GLU A 366 32.46 -21.04 0.76
CA GLU A 366 33.90 -21.12 0.43
C GLU A 366 34.46 -22.54 0.59
N GLU A 367 34.03 -23.27 1.59
CA GLU A 367 34.38 -24.69 1.79
C GLU A 367 33.74 -25.56 0.68
N ALA A 368 32.47 -25.32 0.36
CA ALA A 368 31.76 -26.07 -0.69
C ALA A 368 32.34 -25.85 -2.09
N ALA A 369 32.79 -24.63 -2.39
CA ALA A 369 33.45 -24.31 -3.65
C ALA A 369 34.79 -25.04 -3.85
N LYS A 370 35.41 -25.47 -2.75
CA LYS A 370 36.70 -26.19 -2.77
C LYS A 370 36.52 -27.72 -2.62
N CYS A 371 35.33 -28.18 -2.18
CA CYS A 371 35.08 -29.59 -1.90
C CYS A 371 34.87 -30.39 -3.18
N ASP A 372 35.58 -31.52 -3.32
CA ASP A 372 35.37 -32.46 -4.43
C ASP A 372 34.07 -33.25 -4.30
N CYS A 373 33.36 -33.06 -3.17
CA CYS A 373 32.12 -33.76 -2.86
C CYS A 373 30.88 -33.21 -3.60
N CYS A 374 30.96 -32.02 -4.21
CA CYS A 374 29.78 -31.31 -4.76
C CYS A 374 29.68 -31.32 -6.30
N GLY A 375 30.69 -31.85 -7.00
CA GLY A 375 30.78 -31.83 -8.46
C GLY A 375 31.15 -30.44 -9.04
N GLU A 376 31.61 -30.42 -10.29
CA GLU A 376 32.15 -29.19 -10.92
C GLU A 376 31.08 -28.08 -11.14
N GLU A 377 29.85 -28.48 -11.48
CA GLU A 377 28.74 -27.53 -11.69
C GLU A 377 28.40 -26.80 -10.39
N ALA A 378 28.34 -27.49 -9.27
CA ALA A 378 28.08 -26.90 -7.95
C ALA A 378 29.22 -25.98 -7.51
N LYS A 379 30.48 -26.38 -7.74
CA LYS A 379 31.64 -25.53 -7.45
C LYS A 379 31.60 -24.22 -8.24
N ALA A 380 31.29 -24.30 -9.54
CA ALA A 380 31.13 -23.13 -10.39
C ALA A 380 30.04 -22.17 -9.88
N LEU A 381 28.91 -22.71 -9.46
CA LEU A 381 27.79 -21.95 -8.92
C LEU A 381 28.14 -21.27 -7.59
N TYR A 382 28.80 -21.96 -6.67
CA TYR A 382 29.28 -21.39 -5.42
C TYR A 382 30.31 -20.28 -5.66
N THR A 383 31.25 -20.52 -6.59
CA THR A 383 32.25 -19.49 -6.96
C THR A 383 31.60 -18.26 -7.56
N ALA A 384 30.64 -18.44 -8.46
CA ALA A 384 29.88 -17.32 -9.04
C ALA A 384 29.12 -16.52 -7.94
N TRP A 385 28.56 -17.21 -6.93
CA TRP A 385 27.93 -16.53 -5.82
C TRP A 385 28.92 -15.73 -4.97
N LEU A 386 30.07 -16.28 -4.65
CA LEU A 386 31.13 -15.60 -3.88
C LEU A 386 31.59 -14.31 -4.57
N GLU A 387 31.72 -14.33 -5.88
CA GLU A 387 32.10 -13.15 -6.68
C GLU A 387 31.00 -12.08 -6.74
N ASN A 388 29.71 -12.49 -6.70
CA ASN A 388 28.57 -11.62 -6.89
C ASN A 388 27.71 -11.44 -5.64
N LYS A 389 28.13 -11.92 -4.48
CA LYS A 389 27.33 -11.88 -3.25
C LYS A 389 26.91 -10.48 -2.82
N GLU A 390 27.66 -9.44 -3.14
CA GLU A 390 27.33 -8.05 -2.80
C GLU A 390 26.41 -7.35 -3.83
N ASP A 391 26.15 -7.98 -4.97
CA ASP A 391 25.17 -7.52 -5.94
C ASP A 391 23.75 -8.02 -5.58
N GLY A 392 22.81 -7.09 -5.39
CA GLY A 392 21.44 -7.43 -4.95
C GLY A 392 20.65 -8.25 -5.97
N VAL A 393 20.86 -8.02 -7.27
CA VAL A 393 20.15 -8.74 -8.35
C VAL A 393 20.79 -10.09 -8.59
N LYS A 394 22.10 -10.11 -8.84
CA LYS A 394 22.83 -11.35 -9.12
C LYS A 394 22.83 -12.32 -7.95
N SER A 395 22.96 -11.81 -6.71
CA SER A 395 22.90 -12.68 -5.53
C SER A 395 21.53 -13.36 -5.39
N ARG A 396 20.43 -12.68 -5.82
CA ARG A 396 19.09 -13.28 -5.85
C ARG A 396 18.99 -14.41 -6.88
N GLU A 397 19.44 -14.16 -8.10
CA GLU A 397 19.42 -15.14 -9.19
C GLU A 397 20.22 -16.40 -8.84
N LEU A 398 21.43 -16.19 -8.29
CA LEU A 398 22.30 -17.28 -7.85
C LEU A 398 21.74 -18.00 -6.61
N ALA A 399 21.09 -17.27 -5.70
CA ALA A 399 20.44 -17.88 -4.53
C ALA A 399 19.34 -18.86 -4.91
N ASP A 400 18.53 -18.54 -5.91
CA ASP A 400 17.45 -19.42 -6.37
C ASP A 400 18.04 -20.72 -6.98
N GLN A 401 19.13 -20.61 -7.73
CA GLN A 401 19.85 -21.77 -8.27
C GLN A 401 20.50 -22.62 -7.17
N ILE A 402 21.18 -21.99 -6.20
CA ILE A 402 21.80 -22.69 -5.08
C ILE A 402 20.73 -23.43 -4.25
N LYS A 403 19.60 -22.77 -3.92
CA LYS A 403 18.50 -23.39 -3.19
C LYS A 403 17.97 -24.65 -3.89
N ALA A 404 17.74 -24.56 -5.21
CA ALA A 404 17.29 -25.72 -6.00
C ALA A 404 18.31 -26.84 -5.98
N MET A 405 19.60 -26.54 -6.06
CA MET A 405 20.69 -27.53 -6.05
C MET A 405 20.83 -28.23 -4.69
N VAL A 406 20.74 -27.48 -3.58
CA VAL A 406 20.93 -28.06 -2.23
C VAL A 406 19.67 -28.74 -1.70
N GLU A 407 18.52 -28.59 -2.35
CA GLU A 407 17.22 -29.07 -1.85
C GLU A 407 17.23 -30.55 -1.51
N ASN A 408 17.80 -31.38 -2.39
CA ASN A 408 17.87 -32.83 -2.27
C ASN A 408 19.30 -33.34 -2.00
N CYS A 409 20.24 -32.49 -1.62
CA CYS A 409 21.63 -32.87 -1.40
C CYS A 409 21.81 -33.45 0.00
N GLU A 410 22.27 -34.69 0.09
CA GLU A 410 22.51 -35.39 1.35
C GLU A 410 23.84 -35.02 2.04
N ASN A 411 24.73 -34.33 1.34
CA ASN A 411 26.02 -33.92 1.90
C ASN A 411 25.81 -32.97 3.11
N PRO A 412 26.50 -33.21 4.25
CA PRO A 412 26.37 -32.40 5.45
C PRO A 412 26.62 -30.90 5.23
N LEU A 413 27.54 -30.53 4.34
CA LEU A 413 27.85 -29.16 4.02
C LEU A 413 26.69 -28.47 3.24
N CYS A 414 26.11 -29.22 2.27
CA CYS A 414 24.92 -28.73 1.56
C CYS A 414 23.71 -28.56 2.51
N LYS A 415 23.53 -29.46 3.48
CA LYS A 415 22.47 -29.33 4.49
C LYS A 415 22.63 -28.04 5.33
N GLN A 416 23.85 -27.74 5.76
CA GLN A 416 24.12 -26.49 6.49
C GLN A 416 23.88 -25.24 5.62
N ILE A 417 24.26 -25.27 4.33
CA ILE A 417 23.99 -24.19 3.38
C ILE A 417 22.47 -24.05 3.17
N LYS A 418 21.72 -25.14 3.08
CA LYS A 418 20.25 -25.15 2.97
C LYS A 418 19.60 -24.46 4.19
N GLU A 419 20.01 -24.80 5.40
CA GLU A 419 19.53 -24.17 6.65
C GLU A 419 19.75 -22.66 6.66
N LEU A 420 20.85 -22.18 6.10
CA LEU A 420 21.20 -20.77 6.02
C LEU A 420 20.83 -20.11 4.69
N SER A 421 20.11 -20.79 3.80
CA SER A 421 19.85 -20.33 2.43
C SER A 421 19.10 -19.01 2.31
N GLN A 422 18.35 -18.61 3.34
CA GLN A 422 17.71 -17.29 3.42
C GLN A 422 18.72 -16.12 3.40
N TYR A 423 19.96 -16.36 3.78
CA TYR A 423 21.04 -15.36 3.82
C TYR A 423 21.87 -15.29 2.52
N LEU A 424 21.56 -16.09 1.50
CA LEU A 424 22.23 -16.03 0.19
C LEU A 424 22.01 -14.71 -0.53
N VAL A 425 20.83 -14.11 -0.38
CA VAL A 425 20.46 -12.85 -1.05
C VAL A 425 21.06 -11.65 -0.35
N LYS A 426 21.63 -10.68 -1.08
CA LYS A 426 22.02 -9.38 -0.52
C LYS A 426 20.75 -8.58 -0.21
N ARG A 427 20.40 -8.47 1.06
CA ARG A 427 19.25 -7.70 1.50
C ARG A 427 19.49 -6.19 1.41
N SER A 428 18.42 -5.45 1.28
CA SER A 428 18.39 -3.99 1.38
C SER A 428 17.71 -3.64 2.71
N GLN A 429 18.52 -3.23 3.70
CA GLN A 429 18.02 -2.85 5.03
C GLN A 429 17.55 -1.41 5.01
N TRP A 430 16.32 -1.18 5.46
CA TRP A 430 15.70 0.13 5.59
C TRP A 430 15.24 0.37 7.01
N ILE A 431 15.53 1.56 7.51
CA ILE A 431 15.08 2.08 8.78
C ILE A 431 14.14 3.23 8.46
N ILE A 432 12.87 3.13 8.85
CA ILE A 432 11.82 4.11 8.48
C ILE A 432 11.21 4.68 9.74
N GLY A 433 11.20 6.02 9.85
CA GLY A 433 10.58 6.72 10.97
C GLY A 433 10.13 8.13 10.57
N GLY A 434 9.23 8.71 11.36
CA GLY A 434 8.83 10.10 11.23
C GLY A 434 9.86 11.06 11.80
N ASP A 435 9.58 12.36 11.67
CA ASP A 435 10.39 13.46 12.19
C ASP A 435 10.57 13.38 13.72
N GLY A 436 9.50 13.16 14.48
CA GLY A 436 9.55 13.07 15.93
C GLY A 436 10.42 11.89 16.43
N ALA A 437 10.30 10.71 15.82
CA ALA A 437 11.14 9.57 16.13
C ALA A 437 12.62 9.85 15.80
N SER A 438 12.89 10.56 14.70
CA SER A 438 14.24 10.74 14.16
C SER A 438 14.97 11.95 14.72
N TYR A 439 14.27 13.08 14.88
CA TYR A 439 14.89 14.37 15.22
C TYR A 439 14.76 14.72 16.70
N ASP A 440 13.82 14.09 17.42
CA ASP A 440 13.60 14.35 18.83
C ASP A 440 14.16 13.19 19.68
N ILE A 441 13.29 12.26 20.13
CA ILE A 441 13.66 11.23 21.10
C ILE A 441 14.67 10.21 20.57
N GLY A 442 14.59 9.81 19.31
CA GLY A 442 15.48 8.82 18.69
C GLY A 442 16.73 9.42 18.03
N PHE A 443 16.99 10.74 18.19
CA PHE A 443 18.13 11.40 17.50
C PHE A 443 19.48 10.77 17.87
N GLY A 444 19.70 10.40 19.11
CA GLY A 444 20.96 9.76 19.54
C GLY A 444 21.22 8.42 18.85
N GLY A 445 20.17 7.61 18.66
CA GLY A 445 20.23 6.36 17.90
C GLY A 445 20.49 6.60 16.41
N LEU A 446 19.83 7.58 15.83
CA LEU A 446 20.06 7.99 14.43
C LEU A 446 21.51 8.44 14.20
N ASP A 447 22.04 9.30 15.06
CA ASP A 447 23.43 9.77 14.99
C ASP A 447 24.42 8.60 15.09
N HIS A 448 24.21 7.69 16.06
CA HIS A 448 25.05 6.50 16.21
C HIS A 448 25.04 5.61 14.97
N VAL A 449 23.86 5.35 14.40
CA VAL A 449 23.73 4.51 13.19
C VAL A 449 24.45 5.14 12.01
N LEU A 450 24.31 6.46 11.81
CA LEU A 450 25.04 7.20 10.77
C LEU A 450 26.56 7.13 10.97
N ALA A 451 27.02 7.32 12.22
CA ALA A 451 28.42 7.25 12.57
C ALA A 451 29.03 5.84 12.43
N SER A 452 28.21 4.79 12.53
CA SER A 452 28.66 3.39 12.42
C SER A 452 29.21 3.00 11.05
N GLY A 453 28.87 3.73 9.99
CA GLY A 453 29.25 3.43 8.60
C GLY A 453 28.70 2.10 8.09
N LYS A 454 27.69 1.53 8.72
CA LYS A 454 27.03 0.28 8.31
C LYS A 454 26.17 0.47 7.06
N ASN A 455 26.00 -0.61 6.30
CA ASN A 455 25.22 -0.61 5.06
C ASN A 455 23.72 -0.69 5.37
N VAL A 456 23.17 0.41 5.83
CA VAL A 456 21.74 0.60 6.07
C VAL A 456 21.23 1.85 5.36
N ASN A 457 19.97 1.84 4.97
CA ASN A 457 19.29 3.01 4.40
C ASN A 457 18.34 3.56 5.47
N ILE A 458 18.34 4.86 5.66
CA ILE A 458 17.46 5.54 6.61
C ILE A 458 16.53 6.44 5.80
N LEU A 459 15.23 6.27 5.99
CA LEU A 459 14.19 7.13 5.44
C LEU A 459 13.48 7.85 6.59
N VAL A 460 13.76 9.14 6.73
CA VAL A 460 12.98 10.02 7.61
C VAL A 460 11.85 10.62 6.80
N ILE A 461 10.62 10.41 7.27
CA ILE A 461 9.40 10.94 6.66
C ILE A 461 8.95 12.11 7.54
N ASP A 462 9.36 13.29 7.12
CA ASP A 462 9.08 14.58 7.80
C ASP A 462 7.81 15.18 7.21
N THR A 463 6.73 15.22 7.98
CA THR A 463 5.40 15.68 7.52
C THR A 463 4.72 16.67 8.46
#